data_5fe17e6a0a6129474c00c933b014931d
#
_entry.id   5fe17e6a0a6129474c00c933b014931d
#
_cell.length_a   1.000
_cell.length_b   1.000
_cell.length_c   1.000
_cell.angle_alpha   90.00
_cell.angle_beta   90.00
_cell.angle_gamma   90.00
#
_symmetry.space_group_name_H-M   'P 1'
#
loop_
_entity.id
_entity.type
_entity.pdbx_description
1 polymer ?
#
loop_
_entity_poly.entity_id
_entity_poly.type
_entity_poly.pdbx_seq_one_letter_code
_entity_poly.pdbx_strand_id
1 'polypeptide(L)'
;SINGGEEITLFRNGTLQMAFCWNIAQQKNSDNGPAGTTNSGDEILFMGFPSESGKPALQGGIWGFGIFNNGDENKIAAAKNFINFMANSEETAKAVTTSSYFSVKKSLSDVYADDEIMNEYQKLMPYLGDYYQVTPGWAEARTAWWNMLQQVGADEDVTTAVTDFCATANAAASAS
;
A
#
# COMPACT_ATOMS: atom_id res chain seq x y z
N SER A 1 -10.67 7.78 17.45
CA SER A 1 -9.91 7.00 16.45
C SER A 1 -9.81 7.78 15.17
N ILE A 2 -8.65 7.77 14.55
CA ILE A 2 -8.37 8.45 13.28
C ILE A 2 -8.59 7.42 12.16
N ASN A 3 -9.28 7.79 11.09
CA ASN A 3 -9.40 6.93 9.91
C ASN A 3 -8.19 7.12 8.98
N GLY A 4 -7.98 6.17 8.04
CA GLY A 4 -6.78 6.16 7.19
C GLY A 4 -6.61 7.34 6.23
N GLY A 5 -7.58 8.26 6.13
CA GLY A 5 -7.46 9.49 5.36
C GLY A 5 -7.06 10.70 6.21
N GLU A 6 -7.32 10.64 7.50
CA GLU A 6 -7.07 11.77 8.41
C GLU A 6 -5.59 11.94 8.71
N GLU A 7 -4.82 10.86 8.82
CA GLU A 7 -3.38 10.91 9.04
C GLU A 7 -2.65 11.69 7.94
N ILE A 8 -3.05 11.48 6.68
CA ILE A 8 -2.49 12.17 5.53
C ILE A 8 -2.77 13.67 5.59
N THR A 9 -3.99 14.04 6.00
CA THR A 9 -4.37 15.43 6.19
C THR A 9 -3.56 16.08 7.31
N LEU A 10 -3.38 15.40 8.44
CA LEU A 10 -2.57 15.88 9.55
C LEU A 10 -1.09 16.04 9.17
N PHE A 11 -0.56 15.11 8.39
CA PHE A 11 0.80 15.20 7.86
C PHE A 11 0.95 16.39 6.91
N ARG A 12 0.05 16.55 5.94
CA ARG A 12 0.08 17.68 5.00
C ARG A 12 0.00 19.03 5.69
N ASN A 13 -0.73 19.10 6.80
CA ASN A 13 -0.87 20.34 7.59
C ASN A 13 0.27 20.55 8.59
N GLY A 14 1.31 19.70 8.58
CA GLY A 14 2.46 19.81 9.48
C GLY A 14 2.17 19.42 10.93
N THR A 15 1.00 18.84 11.21
CA THR A 15 0.66 18.36 12.56
C THR A 15 1.41 17.07 12.90
N LEU A 16 1.61 16.19 11.91
CA LEU A 16 2.44 15.00 12.02
C LEU A 16 3.72 15.20 11.22
N GLN A 17 4.86 14.82 11.80
CA GLN A 17 6.15 14.85 11.12
C GLN A 17 6.41 13.59 10.30
N MET A 18 5.70 12.51 10.56
CA MET A 18 5.75 11.25 9.81
C MET A 18 4.36 10.67 9.65
N ALA A 19 4.11 10.05 8.51
CA ALA A 19 2.88 9.34 8.23
C ALA A 19 3.17 8.10 7.36
N PHE A 20 2.30 7.10 7.45
CA PHE A 20 2.31 5.99 6.50
C PHE A 20 1.84 6.47 5.14
N CYS A 21 2.62 6.23 4.11
CA CYS A 21 2.25 6.60 2.76
C CYS A 21 1.60 5.43 2.02
N TRP A 22 0.31 5.52 1.77
CA TRP A 22 -0.43 4.55 0.95
C TRP A 22 -0.12 4.72 -0.53
N ASN A 23 0.00 5.97 -0.95
CA ASN A 23 0.30 6.34 -2.32
C ASN A 23 0.95 7.72 -2.29
N ILE A 24 2.06 7.88 -2.96
CA ILE A 24 2.81 9.13 -2.97
C ILE A 24 2.01 10.32 -3.52
N ALA A 25 1.05 10.09 -4.43
CA ALA A 25 0.18 11.15 -4.92
C ALA A 25 -0.61 11.83 -3.81
N GLN A 26 -0.92 11.09 -2.73
CA GLN A 26 -1.61 11.64 -1.58
C GLN A 26 -0.75 12.64 -0.80
N GLN A 27 0.56 12.56 -0.97
CA GLN A 27 1.52 13.45 -0.31
C GLN A 27 1.89 14.64 -1.19
N LYS A 28 1.75 14.52 -2.51
CA LYS A 28 2.00 15.63 -3.43
C LYS A 28 0.89 16.67 -3.30
N ASN A 29 1.28 17.89 -3.07
CA ASN A 29 0.34 19.01 -3.03
C ASN A 29 0.51 19.85 -4.29
N SER A 30 -0.36 19.60 -5.29
CA SER A 30 -0.35 20.34 -6.56
C SER A 30 -0.94 21.77 -6.42
N ASP A 31 -1.74 21.99 -5.39
CA ASP A 31 -2.53 23.24 -5.28
C ASP A 31 -1.78 24.36 -4.54
N ASN A 32 -0.87 24.01 -3.63
CA ASN A 32 -0.23 24.95 -2.72
C ASN A 32 1.30 24.98 -2.78
N GLY A 33 1.91 24.34 -3.76
CA GLY A 33 3.37 24.38 -3.87
C GLY A 33 3.96 23.31 -4.79
N PRO A 34 5.29 23.24 -4.87
CA PRO A 34 5.97 22.20 -5.64
C PRO A 34 5.53 20.81 -5.19
N ALA A 35 5.42 19.89 -6.13
CA ALA A 35 5.17 18.49 -5.80
C ALA A 35 6.24 18.01 -4.80
N GLY A 36 5.82 17.36 -3.71
CA GLY A 36 6.73 16.88 -2.67
C GLY A 36 6.92 17.80 -1.48
N THR A 37 6.06 18.81 -1.31
CA THR A 37 6.03 19.64 -0.10
C THR A 37 4.72 19.54 0.66
N THR A 38 4.76 19.80 1.96
CA THR A 38 3.59 19.99 2.82
C THR A 38 2.90 21.32 2.50
N ASN A 39 1.73 21.57 3.10
CA ASN A 39 1.03 22.86 3.01
C ASN A 39 1.85 24.02 3.60
N SER A 40 2.79 23.71 4.50
CA SER A 40 3.72 24.70 5.10
C SER A 40 4.98 24.92 4.26
N GLY A 41 5.16 24.15 3.18
CA GLY A 41 6.34 24.23 2.32
C GLY A 41 7.50 23.33 2.74
N ASP A 42 7.31 22.47 3.74
CA ASP A 42 8.33 21.53 4.19
C ASP A 42 8.53 20.42 3.14
N GLU A 43 9.77 20.07 2.87
CA GLU A 43 10.10 18.99 1.93
C GLU A 43 9.62 17.63 2.45
N ILE A 44 9.00 16.85 1.57
CA ILE A 44 8.57 15.48 1.87
C ILE A 44 9.66 14.51 1.45
N LEU A 45 10.17 13.75 2.40
CA LEU A 45 11.15 12.70 2.19
C LEU A 45 10.52 11.32 2.36
N PHE A 46 11.03 10.35 1.62
CA PHE A 46 10.59 8.96 1.69
C PHE A 46 11.65 8.10 2.36
N MET A 47 11.18 7.20 3.20
CA MET A 47 12.02 6.16 3.76
C MET A 47 11.26 4.83 3.81
N GLY A 48 11.96 3.73 3.55
CA GLY A 48 11.47 2.42 3.92
C GLY A 48 11.59 2.24 5.44
N PHE A 49 10.77 1.36 6.02
CA PHE A 49 10.90 1.05 7.42
C PHE A 49 12.31 0.50 7.72
N PRO A 50 12.94 0.96 8.79
CA PRO A 50 14.20 0.39 9.24
C PRO A 50 13.99 -1.06 9.66
N SER A 51 14.98 -1.90 9.41
CA SER A 51 15.01 -3.29 9.86
C SER A 51 16.35 -3.63 10.49
N GLU A 52 16.40 -4.70 11.27
CA GLU A 52 17.64 -5.20 11.86
C GLU A 52 18.72 -5.53 10.82
N SER A 53 18.30 -5.92 9.60
CA SER A 53 19.22 -6.22 8.51
C SER A 53 19.83 -4.98 7.85
N GLY A 54 19.40 -3.78 8.23
CA GLY A 54 19.77 -2.52 7.57
C GLY A 54 19.17 -2.31 6.20
N LYS A 55 18.34 -3.24 5.70
CA LYS A 55 17.60 -3.08 4.44
C LYS A 55 16.25 -2.44 4.74
N PRO A 56 15.75 -1.53 3.88
CA PRO A 56 14.43 -0.97 4.06
C PRO A 56 13.38 -2.08 3.98
N ALA A 57 12.32 -1.96 4.76
CA ALA A 57 11.14 -2.81 4.67
C ALA A 57 9.96 -1.97 4.20
N LEU A 58 9.17 -2.50 3.28
CA LEU A 58 7.98 -1.85 2.77
C LEU A 58 6.81 -2.83 2.74
N GLN A 59 5.65 -2.34 3.09
CA GLN A 59 4.41 -3.03 2.77
C GLN A 59 4.05 -2.70 1.33
N GLY A 60 3.75 -3.73 0.55
CA GLY A 60 3.33 -3.57 -0.84
C GLY A 60 1.97 -4.15 -1.11
N GLY A 61 1.39 -3.75 -2.22
CA GLY A 61 0.16 -4.29 -2.75
C GLY A 61 0.15 -4.18 -4.27
N ILE A 62 -0.56 -5.09 -4.91
CA ILE A 62 -0.75 -5.10 -6.35
C ILE A 62 -2.24 -4.97 -6.63
N TRP A 63 -2.60 -4.00 -7.45
CA TRP A 63 -3.93 -3.90 -8.02
C TRP A 63 -3.99 -4.69 -9.30
N GLY A 64 -5.03 -5.48 -9.47
CA GLY A 64 -5.18 -6.32 -10.64
C GLY A 64 -6.65 -6.53 -11.03
N PHE A 65 -6.84 -7.06 -12.22
CA PHE A 65 -8.15 -7.44 -12.73
C PHE A 65 -8.38 -8.94 -12.53
N GLY A 66 -9.54 -9.29 -12.00
CA GLY A 66 -10.01 -10.67 -11.92
C GLY A 66 -11.05 -10.97 -13.00
N ILE A 67 -11.07 -12.21 -13.48
CA ILE A 67 -12.11 -12.69 -14.40
C ILE A 67 -12.96 -13.70 -13.66
N PHE A 68 -14.25 -13.42 -13.57
CA PHE A 68 -15.22 -14.38 -13.04
C PHE A 68 -15.65 -15.35 -14.14
N ASN A 69 -15.63 -16.64 -13.85
CA ASN A 69 -16.18 -17.63 -14.74
C ASN A 69 -17.72 -17.60 -14.69
N ASN A 70 -18.34 -17.01 -15.69
CA ASN A 70 -19.79 -16.93 -15.82
C ASN A 70 -20.35 -17.97 -16.82
N GLY A 71 -19.53 -18.92 -17.30
CA GLY A 71 -19.92 -19.95 -18.25
C GLY A 71 -19.99 -19.49 -19.72
N ASP A 72 -19.71 -18.22 -20.02
CA ASP A 72 -19.70 -17.68 -21.38
C ASP A 72 -18.25 -17.54 -21.89
N GLU A 73 -17.81 -18.48 -22.69
CA GLU A 73 -16.44 -18.54 -23.20
C GLU A 73 -16.05 -17.31 -24.02
N ASN A 74 -17.00 -16.69 -24.74
CA ASN A 74 -16.74 -15.50 -25.55
C ASN A 74 -16.49 -14.28 -24.66
N LYS A 75 -17.25 -14.12 -23.59
CA LYS A 75 -17.03 -13.05 -22.62
C LYS A 75 -15.72 -13.24 -21.87
N ILE A 76 -15.40 -14.47 -21.49
CA ILE A 76 -14.13 -14.79 -20.83
C ILE A 76 -12.96 -14.48 -21.78
N ALA A 77 -13.04 -14.85 -23.05
CA ALA A 77 -12.00 -14.55 -24.04
C ALA A 77 -11.84 -13.03 -24.26
N ALA A 78 -12.93 -12.29 -24.36
CA ALA A 78 -12.91 -10.84 -24.48
C ALA A 78 -12.27 -10.18 -23.23
N ALA A 79 -12.63 -10.64 -22.02
CA ALA A 79 -12.03 -10.16 -20.78
C ALA A 79 -10.52 -10.45 -20.70
N LYS A 80 -10.07 -11.62 -21.13
CA LYS A 80 -8.64 -11.96 -21.22
C LYS A 80 -7.89 -11.01 -22.17
N ASN A 81 -8.46 -10.73 -23.33
CA ASN A 81 -7.87 -9.80 -24.30
C ASN A 81 -7.78 -8.38 -23.73
N PHE A 82 -8.84 -7.91 -23.06
CA PHE A 82 -8.83 -6.62 -22.38
C PHE A 82 -7.75 -6.52 -21.31
N ILE A 83 -7.68 -7.51 -20.42
CA ILE A 83 -6.65 -7.53 -19.35
C ILE A 83 -5.24 -7.57 -19.94
N ASN A 84 -5.03 -8.38 -20.98
CA ASN A 84 -3.74 -8.45 -21.66
C ASN A 84 -3.34 -7.10 -22.28
N PHE A 85 -4.29 -6.38 -22.89
CA PHE A 85 -4.06 -5.03 -23.37
C PHE A 85 -3.71 -4.08 -22.22
N MET A 86 -4.52 -4.06 -21.16
CA MET A 86 -4.30 -3.21 -19.99
C MET A 86 -2.95 -3.46 -19.31
N ALA A 87 -2.49 -4.69 -19.26
CA ALA A 87 -1.23 -5.03 -18.59
C ALA A 87 0.01 -4.76 -19.46
N ASN A 88 -0.14 -4.64 -20.78
CA ASN A 88 1.01 -4.66 -21.69
C ASN A 88 1.14 -3.41 -22.57
N SER A 89 0.13 -2.53 -22.66
CA SER A 89 0.22 -1.34 -23.52
C SER A 89 0.99 -0.20 -22.82
N GLU A 90 1.70 0.58 -23.63
CA GLU A 90 2.38 1.81 -23.16
C GLU A 90 1.36 2.87 -22.71
N GLU A 91 0.22 2.93 -23.38
CA GLU A 91 -0.86 3.86 -23.06
C GLU A 91 -1.38 3.62 -21.65
N THR A 92 -1.56 2.34 -21.27
CA THR A 92 -1.98 2.00 -19.92
C THR A 92 -0.88 2.30 -18.90
N ALA A 93 0.39 2.05 -19.21
CA ALA A 93 1.50 2.41 -18.34
C ALA A 93 1.53 3.91 -18.08
N LYS A 94 1.29 4.74 -19.10
CA LYS A 94 1.15 6.20 -18.95
C LYS A 94 -0.09 6.56 -18.13
N ALA A 95 -1.23 5.90 -18.34
CA ALA A 95 -2.44 6.13 -17.56
C ALA A 95 -2.25 5.80 -16.05
N VAL A 96 -1.44 4.79 -15.72
CA VAL A 96 -1.09 4.44 -14.34
C VAL A 96 -0.39 5.60 -13.63
N THR A 97 0.40 6.42 -14.35
CA THR A 97 1.07 7.59 -13.76
C THR A 97 0.11 8.66 -13.25
N THR A 98 -1.08 8.77 -13.84
CA THR A 98 -2.09 9.75 -13.39
C THR A 98 -2.64 9.41 -12.00
N SER A 99 -2.54 8.13 -11.59
CA SER A 99 -2.89 7.66 -10.27
C SER A 99 -1.68 7.48 -9.36
N SER A 100 -0.48 7.85 -9.82
CA SER A 100 0.80 7.70 -9.12
C SER A 100 1.09 6.27 -8.66
N TYR A 101 0.67 5.28 -9.45
CA TYR A 101 1.04 3.88 -9.29
C TYR A 101 2.20 3.52 -10.21
N PHE A 102 2.89 2.44 -9.89
CA PHE A 102 3.96 1.88 -10.71
C PHE A 102 3.44 0.78 -11.62
N SER A 103 3.99 0.70 -12.83
CA SER A 103 3.70 -0.41 -13.72
C SER A 103 4.28 -1.71 -13.16
N VAL A 104 3.52 -2.80 -13.23
CA VAL A 104 4.00 -4.15 -12.87
C VAL A 104 4.93 -4.73 -13.94
N LYS A 105 4.98 -4.14 -15.13
CA LYS A 105 5.81 -4.60 -16.24
C LYS A 105 7.15 -3.88 -16.24
N LYS A 106 8.24 -4.63 -16.04
CA LYS A 106 9.60 -4.06 -15.96
C LYS A 106 10.01 -3.25 -17.18
N SER A 107 9.56 -3.63 -18.39
CA SER A 107 9.86 -2.87 -19.62
C SER A 107 9.12 -1.52 -19.72
N LEU A 108 8.23 -1.21 -18.79
CA LEU A 108 7.46 0.03 -18.70
C LEU A 108 7.68 0.71 -17.34
N SER A 109 8.84 0.50 -16.74
CA SER A 109 9.17 1.03 -15.40
C SER A 109 9.68 2.47 -15.41
N ASP A 110 10.10 2.98 -16.55
CA ASP A 110 10.69 4.31 -16.72
C ASP A 110 9.66 5.44 -16.94
N VAL A 111 8.39 5.13 -16.72
CA VAL A 111 7.28 6.12 -16.87
C VAL A 111 7.41 7.33 -15.94
N TYR A 112 8.25 7.26 -14.94
CA TYR A 112 8.56 8.34 -13.99
C TYR A 112 9.98 8.90 -14.13
N ALA A 113 10.66 8.69 -15.27
CA ALA A 113 12.03 9.14 -15.45
C ALA A 113 12.25 10.63 -15.17
N ASP A 114 11.25 11.45 -15.46
CA ASP A 114 11.26 12.91 -15.28
C ASP A 114 10.68 13.38 -13.92
N ASP A 115 10.29 12.45 -13.04
CA ASP A 115 9.76 12.75 -11.71
C ASP A 115 10.72 12.22 -10.64
N GLU A 116 11.54 13.11 -10.09
CA GLU A 116 12.59 12.76 -9.15
C GLU A 116 12.06 12.03 -7.91
N ILE A 117 10.93 12.49 -7.36
CA ILE A 117 10.33 11.91 -6.16
C ILE A 117 9.81 10.50 -6.46
N MET A 118 9.07 10.32 -7.56
CA MET A 118 8.56 9.01 -7.95
C MET A 118 9.69 8.06 -8.32
N ASN A 119 10.76 8.57 -8.92
CA ASN A 119 11.93 7.77 -9.28
C ASN A 119 12.67 7.29 -8.02
N GLU A 120 12.85 8.14 -7.01
CA GLU A 120 13.41 7.72 -5.71
C GLU A 120 12.53 6.65 -5.04
N TYR A 121 11.22 6.84 -5.05
CA TYR A 121 10.29 5.87 -4.48
C TYR A 121 10.33 4.52 -5.22
N GLN A 122 10.49 4.54 -6.54
CA GLN A 122 10.62 3.33 -7.35
C GLN A 122 11.85 2.49 -6.96
N LYS A 123 12.94 3.10 -6.51
CA LYS A 123 14.13 2.38 -6.04
C LYS A 123 13.87 1.52 -4.80
N LEU A 124 12.79 1.80 -4.08
CA LEU A 124 12.36 1.01 -2.93
C LEU A 124 11.55 -0.24 -3.31
N MET A 125 11.05 -0.34 -4.55
CA MET A 125 10.22 -1.46 -5.00
C MET A 125 10.83 -2.86 -4.78
N PRO A 126 12.15 -3.07 -4.92
CA PRO A 126 12.76 -4.37 -4.63
C PRO A 126 12.65 -4.84 -3.18
N TYR A 127 12.29 -3.94 -2.27
CA TYR A 127 12.15 -4.21 -0.83
C TYR A 127 10.70 -4.41 -0.38
N LEU A 128 9.76 -4.50 -1.34
CA LEU A 128 8.38 -4.86 -1.02
C LEU A 128 8.33 -6.26 -0.41
N GLY A 129 7.65 -6.38 0.72
CA GLY A 129 7.37 -7.66 1.36
C GLY A 129 6.34 -8.49 0.58
N ASP A 130 6.20 -9.74 0.99
CA ASP A 130 5.21 -10.65 0.41
C ASP A 130 3.78 -10.15 0.65
N TYR A 131 2.87 -10.59 -0.22
CA TYR A 131 1.47 -10.22 -0.12
C TYR A 131 0.80 -10.95 1.05
N TYR A 132 0.56 -10.24 2.11
CA TYR A 132 0.12 -10.75 3.41
C TYR A 132 -1.29 -11.37 3.42
N GLN A 133 -2.17 -10.97 2.50
CA GLN A 133 -3.56 -11.44 2.46
C GLN A 133 -3.71 -12.91 2.03
N VAL A 134 -2.65 -13.53 1.53
CA VAL A 134 -2.65 -14.96 1.21
C VAL A 134 -2.29 -15.85 2.41
N THR A 135 -1.92 -15.25 3.52
CA THR A 135 -1.61 -15.98 4.76
C THR A 135 -2.88 -16.65 5.28
N PRO A 136 -2.84 -17.97 5.57
CA PRO A 136 -3.97 -18.67 6.19
C PRO A 136 -4.47 -17.96 7.44
N GLY A 137 -5.80 -17.86 7.61
CA GLY A 137 -6.42 -17.19 8.77
C GLY A 137 -6.25 -15.67 8.81
N TRP A 138 -5.80 -15.03 7.71
CA TRP A 138 -5.52 -13.59 7.69
C TRP A 138 -6.70 -12.73 8.12
N ALA A 139 -7.93 -13.05 7.71
CA ALA A 139 -9.11 -12.23 8.01
C ALA A 139 -9.38 -12.15 9.51
N GLU A 140 -9.28 -13.29 10.19
CA GLU A 140 -9.45 -13.41 11.63
C GLU A 140 -8.30 -12.75 12.38
N ALA A 141 -7.06 -13.00 11.95
CA ALA A 141 -5.86 -12.40 12.53
C ALA A 141 -5.90 -10.86 12.43
N ARG A 142 -6.33 -10.31 11.29
CA ARG A 142 -6.51 -8.87 11.10
C ARG A 142 -7.56 -8.28 12.04
N THR A 143 -8.68 -8.96 12.21
CA THR A 143 -9.74 -8.53 13.14
C THR A 143 -9.24 -8.57 14.58
N ALA A 144 -8.56 -9.64 14.96
CA ALA A 144 -7.96 -9.77 16.29
C ALA A 144 -6.90 -8.69 16.57
N TRP A 145 -6.09 -8.32 15.56
CA TRP A 145 -5.13 -7.22 15.66
C TRP A 145 -5.81 -5.88 15.97
N TRP A 146 -6.88 -5.54 15.27
CA TRP A 146 -7.62 -4.31 15.55
C TRP A 146 -8.27 -4.30 16.92
N ASN A 147 -8.83 -5.42 17.35
CA ASN A 147 -9.41 -5.54 18.67
C ASN A 147 -8.36 -5.36 19.76
N MET A 148 -7.19 -5.98 19.61
CA MET A 148 -6.05 -5.79 20.50
C MET A 148 -5.66 -4.31 20.62
N LEU A 149 -5.53 -3.60 19.49
CA LEU A 149 -5.19 -2.17 19.53
C LEU A 149 -6.25 -1.33 20.24
N GLN A 150 -7.54 -1.67 20.08
CA GLN A 150 -8.62 -0.99 20.80
C GLN A 150 -8.59 -1.27 22.31
N GLN A 151 -8.28 -2.50 22.72
CA GLN A 151 -8.11 -2.88 24.13
C GLN A 151 -6.97 -2.11 24.78
N VAL A 152 -5.80 -2.06 24.12
CA VAL A 152 -4.66 -1.27 24.59
C VAL A 152 -4.99 0.23 24.66
N GLY A 153 -5.73 0.74 23.67
CA GLY A 153 -6.20 2.13 23.66
C GLY A 153 -7.26 2.45 24.72
N ALA A 154 -7.87 1.42 25.31
CA ALA A 154 -8.80 1.52 26.44
C ALA A 154 -8.13 1.25 27.81
N ASP A 155 -6.80 1.31 27.87
CA ASP A 155 -5.99 1.09 29.06
C ASP A 155 -6.03 -0.36 29.61
N GLU A 156 -6.39 -1.36 28.78
CA GLU A 156 -6.23 -2.75 29.14
C GLU A 156 -4.77 -3.16 29.18
N ASP A 157 -4.44 -4.23 29.94
CA ASP A 157 -3.08 -4.73 30.05
C ASP A 157 -2.51 -5.20 28.72
N VAL A 158 -1.43 -4.57 28.26
CA VAL A 158 -0.80 -4.82 26.96
C VAL A 158 -0.38 -6.28 26.80
N THR A 159 0.15 -6.90 27.84
CA THR A 159 0.64 -8.28 27.81
C THR A 159 -0.52 -9.24 27.58
N THR A 160 -1.63 -9.02 28.27
CA THR A 160 -2.87 -9.81 28.11
C THR A 160 -3.43 -9.63 26.71
N ALA A 161 -3.62 -8.39 26.24
CA ALA A 161 -4.15 -8.09 24.93
C ALA A 161 -3.32 -8.71 23.78
N VAL A 162 -2.00 -8.64 23.86
CA VAL A 162 -1.08 -9.25 22.88
C VAL A 162 -1.14 -10.79 22.95
N THR A 163 -1.22 -11.37 24.15
CA THR A 163 -1.32 -12.82 24.32
C THR A 163 -2.60 -13.36 23.67
N ASP A 164 -3.72 -12.72 23.91
CA ASP A 164 -5.03 -13.10 23.35
C ASP A 164 -5.07 -12.94 21.83
N PHE A 165 -4.45 -11.86 21.31
CA PHE A 165 -4.27 -11.68 19.88
C PHE A 165 -3.46 -12.84 19.28
N CYS A 166 -2.31 -13.17 19.84
CA CYS A 166 -1.45 -14.25 19.36
C CYS A 166 -2.17 -15.61 19.39
N ALA A 167 -2.92 -15.91 20.45
CA ALA A 167 -3.70 -17.12 20.55
C ALA A 167 -4.76 -17.21 19.44
N THR A 168 -5.50 -16.14 19.21
CA THR A 168 -6.54 -16.06 18.17
C THR A 168 -5.95 -16.19 16.77
N ALA A 169 -4.87 -15.45 16.46
CA ALA A 169 -4.23 -15.49 15.16
C ALA A 169 -3.65 -16.87 14.83
N ASN A 170 -2.99 -17.51 15.81
CA ASN A 170 -2.42 -18.85 15.64
C ASN A 170 -3.51 -19.91 15.45
N ALA A 171 -4.61 -19.81 16.18
CA ALA A 171 -5.76 -20.72 16.00
C ALA A 171 -6.35 -20.58 14.59
N ALA A 172 -6.55 -19.36 14.11
CA ALA A 172 -7.04 -19.09 12.77
C ALA A 172 -6.12 -19.64 11.67
N ALA A 173 -4.82 -19.44 11.81
CA ALA A 173 -3.83 -19.97 10.87
C ALA A 173 -3.80 -21.51 10.83
N SER A 174 -4.11 -22.16 11.95
CA SER A 174 -4.10 -23.63 12.07
C SER A 174 -5.40 -24.27 11.57
N ALA A 175 -6.48 -23.52 11.45
CA ALA A 175 -7.80 -23.99 11.02
C ALA A 175 -8.05 -23.89 9.49
N SER A 176 -7.10 -23.34 8.74
CA SER A 176 -7.20 -22.98 7.31
C SER A 176 -6.61 -24.03 6.40
#